data_976f6a69eb123d91d9d6e7512c9c9da7
#
_entry.id   976f6a69eb123d91d9d6e7512c9c9da7
#
_cell.length_a   1.000
_cell.length_b   1.000
_cell.length_c   1.000
_cell.angle_alpha   90.00
_cell.angle_beta   90.00
_cell.angle_gamma   90.00
#
_symmetry.space_group_name_H-M   'P 1'
#
loop_
_entity.id
_entity.type
_entity.pdbx_description
1 polymer ?
#
loop_
_entity_poly.entity_id
_entity_poly.type
_entity_poly.pdbx_seq_one_letter_code
_entity_poly.pdbx_strand_id
1 'polypeptide(L)'
;MDIRERIAQANQQAVACIIDSDPYWVDIRPAGECVEGLEDHMILHSGPPVDYDDMVMLHKRGMVSAMLFEGWAKDEKEAVEIIRSGEIRIDSALNHNTVGAGTGIITKSVAMNVIEDRRNHTTAATFPAEGPFQGGFCGWGLYSPEIAENLRYMREVLFPPLREMLAKEGGIAIKPILAESMQMGDENHTRQTAADLLFDKQVLPRLFEMDLPKEQIMRTVKYIVETPRFFHCYGQGASRAAAIAADGTEYSTMVTALAGNGVEFGIKIASLPGQWFTAPAPMMKGRYTSTQYTEKDQLPWLGDSCVVETAGLGGFAAAASPIVCSLRGMSLQDCIGQTREMERISIAKNPNYPIPNLDFDPLPV
;
A
#
# COMPACT_ATOMS: atom_id res chain seq x y z
N MET A 1 -29.13 9.67 23.87
CA MET A 1 -28.78 8.74 22.78
C MET A 1 -28.18 7.49 23.41
N ASP A 2 -28.72 6.34 23.09
CA ASP A 2 -28.17 5.03 23.49
C ASP A 2 -26.78 4.81 22.91
N ILE A 3 -25.95 3.97 23.54
CA ILE A 3 -24.60 3.66 23.07
C ILE A 3 -24.59 3.07 21.64
N ARG A 4 -25.57 2.25 21.30
CA ARG A 4 -25.73 1.68 19.95
C ARG A 4 -26.04 2.74 18.91
N GLU A 5 -26.84 3.73 19.25
CA GLU A 5 -27.13 4.87 18.36
C GLU A 5 -25.89 5.73 18.16
N ARG A 6 -25.07 5.94 19.21
CA ARG A 6 -23.78 6.66 19.09
C ARG A 6 -22.82 5.92 18.17
N ILE A 7 -22.66 4.61 18.32
CA ILE A 7 -21.82 3.77 17.46
C ILE A 7 -22.31 3.84 16.02
N ALA A 8 -23.61 3.69 15.77
CA ALA A 8 -24.17 3.74 14.42
C ALA A 8 -23.92 5.09 13.75
N GLN A 9 -24.14 6.21 14.48
CA GLN A 9 -23.88 7.55 13.97
C GLN A 9 -22.38 7.78 13.70
N ALA A 10 -21.52 7.36 14.61
CA ALA A 10 -20.06 7.46 14.46
C ALA A 10 -19.56 6.67 13.26
N ASN A 11 -20.06 5.44 13.05
CA ASN A 11 -19.72 4.62 11.89
C ASN A 11 -20.20 5.27 10.58
N GLN A 12 -21.40 5.87 10.56
CA GLN A 12 -21.85 6.62 9.37
C GLN A 12 -20.96 7.83 9.08
N GLN A 13 -20.49 8.52 10.09
CA GLN A 13 -19.53 9.62 9.90
C GLN A 13 -18.18 9.11 9.36
N ALA A 14 -17.66 8.04 9.94
CA ALA A 14 -16.38 7.45 9.52
C ALA A 14 -16.42 6.91 8.07
N VAL A 15 -17.50 6.20 7.68
CA VAL A 15 -17.62 5.69 6.31
C VAL A 15 -17.80 6.79 5.29
N ALA A 16 -18.41 7.92 5.67
CA ALA A 16 -18.54 9.07 4.77
C ALA A 16 -17.16 9.63 4.37
N CYS A 17 -16.18 9.63 5.28
CA CYS A 17 -14.80 10.03 4.96
C CYS A 17 -14.21 9.16 3.84
N ILE A 18 -14.47 7.84 3.86
CA ILE A 18 -13.99 6.92 2.83
C ILE A 18 -14.71 7.15 1.49
N ILE A 19 -16.03 7.27 1.51
CA ILE A 19 -16.85 7.44 0.29
C ILE A 19 -16.54 8.78 -0.39
N ASP A 20 -16.42 9.85 0.40
CA ASP A 20 -16.21 11.21 -0.10
C ASP A 20 -14.75 11.52 -0.42
N SER A 21 -13.80 10.64 -0.06
CA SER A 21 -12.37 10.87 -0.28
C SER A 21 -12.05 11.25 -1.74
N ASP A 22 -11.07 12.14 -1.92
CA ASP A 22 -10.61 12.63 -3.23
C ASP A 22 -9.08 12.59 -3.30
N PRO A 23 -8.49 11.37 -3.42
CA PRO A 23 -7.05 11.16 -3.33
C PRO A 23 -6.33 11.55 -4.63
N TYR A 24 -5.22 12.29 -4.47
CA TYR A 24 -4.31 12.71 -5.53
C TYR A 24 -2.88 12.26 -5.21
N TRP A 25 -2.17 11.77 -6.20
CA TRP A 25 -0.72 11.67 -6.15
C TRP A 25 -0.11 13.05 -6.40
N VAL A 26 0.51 13.64 -5.40
CA VAL A 26 0.92 15.05 -5.45
C VAL A 26 2.43 15.26 -5.47
N ASP A 27 3.21 14.30 -4.98
CA ASP A 27 4.67 14.44 -4.93
C ASP A 27 5.36 13.06 -4.79
N ILE A 28 6.68 13.06 -4.94
CA ILE A 28 7.55 11.94 -4.64
C ILE A 28 8.81 12.48 -3.96
N ARG A 29 9.10 12.03 -2.73
CA ARG A 29 10.17 12.58 -1.86
C ARG A 29 10.88 11.49 -1.08
N PRO A 30 12.09 11.74 -0.54
CA PRO A 30 12.65 10.91 0.50
C PRO A 30 11.70 10.78 1.70
N ALA A 31 11.63 9.59 2.30
CA ALA A 31 10.72 9.33 3.43
C ALA A 31 10.96 10.29 4.61
N GLY A 32 12.21 10.65 4.89
CA GLY A 32 12.54 11.64 5.92
C GLY A 32 11.96 13.03 5.71
N GLU A 33 11.44 13.35 4.50
CA GLU A 33 10.80 14.64 4.18
C GLU A 33 9.27 14.57 4.19
N CYS A 34 8.68 13.38 4.16
CA CYS A 34 7.23 13.24 3.97
C CYS A 34 6.54 12.23 4.90
N VAL A 35 7.29 11.40 5.63
CA VAL A 35 6.72 10.44 6.58
C VAL A 35 6.74 11.06 7.98
N GLU A 36 5.56 11.25 8.52
CA GLU A 36 5.39 11.88 9.84
C GLU A 36 6.04 11.05 10.96
N GLY A 37 6.86 11.69 11.79
CA GLY A 37 7.50 11.04 12.93
C GLY A 37 8.60 10.05 12.58
N LEU A 38 9.04 9.98 11.32
CA LEU A 38 10.22 9.19 10.94
C LEU A 38 11.49 9.91 11.39
N GLU A 39 12.16 9.32 12.38
CA GLU A 39 13.37 9.84 12.99
C GLU A 39 14.64 9.33 12.26
N ASP A 40 15.77 9.98 12.53
CA ASP A 40 17.08 9.43 12.19
C ASP A 40 17.28 8.09 12.93
N HIS A 41 17.94 7.13 12.26
CA HIS A 41 18.12 5.77 12.82
C HIS A 41 16.81 5.04 13.18
N MET A 42 15.79 5.26 12.36
CA MET A 42 14.51 4.55 12.48
C MET A 42 14.26 3.72 11.24
N ILE A 43 13.72 2.50 11.43
CA ILE A 43 13.28 1.60 10.38
C ILE A 43 11.80 1.29 10.61
N LEU A 44 10.98 1.56 9.60
CA LEU A 44 9.58 1.13 9.60
C LEU A 44 9.46 -0.24 8.95
N HIS A 45 8.39 -0.97 9.30
CA HIS A 45 8.04 -2.25 8.69
C HIS A 45 6.53 -2.42 8.55
N SER A 46 6.08 -3.37 7.72
CA SER A 46 4.66 -3.70 7.59
C SER A 46 4.12 -4.48 8.79
N GLY A 47 2.84 -4.30 9.07
CA GLY A 47 2.13 -5.01 10.13
C GLY A 47 2.21 -4.35 11.50
N PRO A 48 1.61 -4.97 12.52
CA PRO A 48 1.72 -4.53 13.92
C PRO A 48 3.18 -4.48 14.38
N PRO A 49 3.53 -3.65 15.38
CA PRO A 49 4.87 -3.65 15.97
C PRO A 49 5.30 -5.06 16.41
N VAL A 50 6.56 -5.40 16.16
CA VAL A 50 7.14 -6.70 16.51
C VAL A 50 8.63 -6.52 16.79
N ASP A 51 9.14 -7.20 17.81
CA ASP A 51 10.55 -7.17 18.16
C ASP A 51 11.41 -7.88 17.10
N TYR A 52 12.59 -7.35 16.82
CA TYR A 52 13.49 -7.88 15.78
C TYR A 52 13.71 -9.39 15.88
N ASP A 53 13.91 -9.93 17.09
CA ASP A 53 14.21 -11.35 17.26
C ASP A 53 13.00 -12.25 16.94
N ASP A 54 11.78 -11.74 17.04
CA ASP A 54 10.54 -12.45 16.72
C ASP A 54 10.12 -12.31 15.25
N MET A 55 10.73 -11.38 14.51
CA MET A 55 10.41 -11.14 13.10
C MET A 55 10.65 -12.36 12.22
N VAL A 56 9.85 -12.51 11.18
CA VAL A 56 10.11 -13.47 10.09
C VAL A 56 11.37 -13.11 9.33
N MET A 57 12.00 -14.10 8.69
CA MET A 57 13.28 -13.95 8.00
C MET A 57 13.27 -12.84 6.93
N LEU A 58 12.14 -12.64 6.24
CA LEU A 58 12.00 -11.57 5.24
C LEU A 58 12.14 -10.17 5.85
N HIS A 59 11.52 -9.91 6.99
CA HIS A 59 11.68 -8.66 7.72
C HIS A 59 13.13 -8.49 8.22
N LYS A 60 13.72 -9.52 8.84
CA LYS A 60 15.11 -9.46 9.32
C LYS A 60 16.09 -9.12 8.20
N ARG A 61 15.94 -9.76 7.04
CA ARG A 61 16.75 -9.45 5.85
C ARG A 61 16.52 -8.01 5.37
N GLY A 62 15.27 -7.57 5.31
CA GLY A 62 14.93 -6.21 4.91
C GLY A 62 15.55 -5.15 5.82
N MET A 63 15.54 -5.38 7.14
CA MET A 63 16.19 -4.48 8.10
C MET A 63 17.71 -4.41 7.91
N VAL A 64 18.37 -5.56 7.78
CA VAL A 64 19.80 -5.60 7.46
C VAL A 64 20.09 -4.87 6.15
N SER A 65 19.25 -5.10 5.13
CA SER A 65 19.37 -4.44 3.82
C SER A 65 19.28 -2.92 3.94
N ALA A 66 18.34 -2.43 4.74
CA ALA A 66 18.16 -1.01 5.01
C ALA A 66 19.36 -0.40 5.74
N MET A 67 19.92 -1.09 6.73
CA MET A 67 21.13 -0.69 7.44
C MET A 67 22.33 -0.50 6.50
N LEU A 68 22.50 -1.45 5.56
CA LEU A 68 23.57 -1.38 4.56
C LEU A 68 23.29 -0.27 3.52
N PHE A 69 22.05 -0.08 3.12
CA PHE A 69 21.65 0.96 2.18
C PHE A 69 21.90 2.38 2.72
N GLU A 70 21.55 2.59 3.98
CA GLU A 70 21.78 3.87 4.67
C GLU A 70 23.23 4.09 5.08
N GLY A 71 24.08 3.04 5.02
CA GLY A 71 25.46 3.08 5.48
C GLY A 71 25.58 3.12 7.01
N TRP A 72 24.58 2.65 7.73
CA TRP A 72 24.60 2.56 9.20
C TRP A 72 25.39 1.35 9.71
N ALA A 73 25.65 0.39 8.83
CA ALA A 73 26.50 -0.76 9.10
C ALA A 73 27.33 -1.09 7.85
N LYS A 74 28.50 -1.68 8.07
CA LYS A 74 29.40 -2.09 6.97
C LYS A 74 29.12 -3.49 6.45
N ASP A 75 28.53 -4.35 7.28
CA ASP A 75 28.19 -5.73 6.95
C ASP A 75 26.97 -6.21 7.75
N GLU A 76 26.48 -7.39 7.41
CA GLU A 76 25.28 -8.02 8.03
C GLU A 76 25.45 -8.23 9.54
N LYS A 77 26.68 -8.64 9.97
CA LYS A 77 26.94 -8.92 11.38
C LYS A 77 26.82 -7.64 12.21
N GLU A 78 27.47 -6.56 11.77
CA GLU A 78 27.39 -5.25 12.43
C GLU A 78 25.96 -4.72 12.42
N ALA A 79 25.22 -4.88 11.31
CA ALA A 79 23.82 -4.46 11.24
C ALA A 79 22.97 -5.15 12.31
N VAL A 80 23.10 -6.46 12.47
CA VAL A 80 22.37 -7.23 13.49
C VAL A 80 22.78 -6.80 14.92
N GLU A 81 24.07 -6.55 15.16
CA GLU A 81 24.57 -6.08 16.46
C GLU A 81 23.95 -4.70 16.81
N ILE A 82 23.95 -3.77 15.87
CA ILE A 82 23.39 -2.42 16.07
C ILE A 82 21.85 -2.48 16.27
N ILE A 83 21.13 -3.26 15.47
CA ILE A 83 19.68 -3.42 15.65
C ILE A 83 19.36 -3.97 17.04
N ARG A 84 20.09 -4.99 17.50
CA ARG A 84 19.89 -5.60 18.82
C ARG A 84 20.35 -4.73 19.98
N SER A 85 21.25 -3.79 19.76
CA SER A 85 21.66 -2.84 20.81
C SER A 85 20.55 -1.84 21.17
N GLY A 86 19.51 -1.70 20.30
CA GLY A 86 18.45 -0.72 20.46
C GLY A 86 18.81 0.68 19.95
N GLU A 87 19.95 0.84 19.26
CA GLU A 87 20.31 2.11 18.62
C GLU A 87 19.39 2.45 17.43
N ILE A 88 18.77 1.43 16.83
CA ILE A 88 17.77 1.58 15.77
C ILE A 88 16.38 1.44 16.36
N ARG A 89 15.56 2.46 16.20
CA ARG A 89 14.14 2.41 16.54
C ARG A 89 13.38 1.67 15.43
N ILE A 90 12.51 0.75 15.82
CA ILE A 90 11.69 -0.04 14.91
C ILE A 90 10.23 0.27 15.19
N ASP A 91 9.43 0.53 14.14
CA ASP A 91 7.99 0.77 14.30
C ASP A 91 7.20 0.33 13.06
N SER A 92 5.90 0.22 13.22
CA SER A 92 4.95 -0.07 12.15
C SER A 92 4.79 1.12 11.19
N ALA A 93 4.89 0.89 9.88
CA ALA A 93 4.67 1.93 8.87
C ALA A 93 3.28 2.59 8.99
N LEU A 94 2.25 1.81 9.34
CA LEU A 94 0.90 2.33 9.53
C LEU A 94 0.74 3.21 10.79
N ASN A 95 1.70 3.21 11.73
CA ASN A 95 1.75 4.18 12.83
C ASN A 95 2.21 5.56 12.34
N HIS A 96 2.85 5.62 11.18
CA HIS A 96 3.37 6.82 10.53
C HIS A 96 2.58 7.17 9.26
N ASN A 97 1.31 6.77 9.16
CA ASN A 97 0.44 7.03 8.00
C ASN A 97 1.05 6.59 6.66
N THR A 98 1.85 5.54 6.69
CA THR A 98 2.66 5.08 5.57
C THR A 98 2.37 3.62 5.24
N VAL A 99 2.32 3.30 3.95
CA VAL A 99 2.11 1.95 3.44
C VAL A 99 3.37 1.50 2.71
N GLY A 100 3.97 0.40 3.17
CA GLY A 100 5.21 -0.12 2.60
C GLY A 100 5.00 -1.27 1.62
N ALA A 101 3.83 -1.90 1.62
CA ALA A 101 3.54 -3.20 0.98
C ALA A 101 4.57 -4.29 1.36
N GLY A 102 4.38 -5.55 1.00
CA GLY A 102 5.38 -6.59 1.29
C GLY A 102 6.00 -6.47 2.70
N THR A 103 7.33 -6.41 2.80
CA THR A 103 8.01 -6.21 4.10
C THR A 103 7.82 -4.81 4.67
N GLY A 104 7.56 -3.82 3.84
CA GLY A 104 7.33 -2.44 4.25
C GLY A 104 8.54 -1.77 4.91
N ILE A 105 9.74 -2.24 4.60
CA ILE A 105 10.96 -1.69 5.19
C ILE A 105 11.25 -0.31 4.59
N ILE A 106 11.13 0.71 5.43
CA ILE A 106 11.30 2.10 5.03
C ILE A 106 12.28 2.79 5.98
N THR A 107 13.24 3.49 5.40
CA THR A 107 14.18 4.38 6.07
C THR A 107 14.15 5.76 5.43
N LYS A 108 14.77 6.74 6.04
CA LYS A 108 14.70 8.16 5.63
C LYS A 108 15.11 8.45 4.19
N SER A 109 16.03 7.67 3.62
CA SER A 109 16.51 7.89 2.24
C SER A 109 15.68 7.20 1.16
N VAL A 110 14.76 6.30 1.54
CA VAL A 110 13.85 5.65 0.59
C VAL A 110 12.88 6.69 0.03
N ALA A 111 12.72 6.70 -1.29
CA ALA A 111 11.76 7.59 -1.91
C ALA A 111 10.33 7.08 -1.71
N MET A 112 9.42 7.99 -1.43
CA MET A 112 8.00 7.70 -1.17
C MET A 112 7.11 8.57 -2.05
N ASN A 113 6.04 7.98 -2.57
CA ASN A 113 4.93 8.73 -3.15
C ASN A 113 4.13 9.40 -2.04
N VAL A 114 3.71 10.62 -2.27
CA VAL A 114 2.85 11.40 -1.38
C VAL A 114 1.44 11.45 -1.96
N ILE A 115 0.48 10.93 -1.22
CA ILE A 115 -0.94 10.92 -1.59
C ILE A 115 -1.70 11.85 -0.65
N GLU A 116 -2.34 12.85 -1.22
CA GLU A 116 -3.20 13.80 -0.52
C GLU A 116 -4.67 13.49 -0.79
N ASP A 117 -5.45 13.30 0.24
CA ASP A 117 -6.91 13.34 0.14
C ASP A 117 -7.38 14.79 0.29
N ARG A 118 -7.73 15.41 -0.82
CA ARG A 118 -8.12 16.84 -0.87
C ARG A 118 -9.45 17.12 -0.20
N ARG A 119 -10.32 16.14 -0.16
CA ARG A 119 -11.63 16.28 0.48
C ARG A 119 -11.50 16.31 2.00
N ASN A 120 -10.68 15.42 2.55
CA ASN A 120 -10.53 15.24 3.99
C ASN A 120 -9.30 15.95 4.57
N HIS A 121 -8.42 16.52 3.72
CA HIS A 121 -7.17 17.16 4.12
C HIS A 121 -6.22 16.23 4.90
N THR A 122 -6.14 14.98 4.48
CA THR A 122 -5.24 13.99 5.03
C THR A 122 -4.18 13.59 4.02
N THR A 123 -3.04 13.11 4.52
CA THR A 123 -1.91 12.70 3.68
C THR A 123 -1.41 11.33 4.12
N ALA A 124 -1.11 10.47 3.15
CA ALA A 124 -0.42 9.21 3.35
C ALA A 124 0.80 9.13 2.45
N ALA A 125 1.83 8.42 2.91
CA ALA A 125 2.96 8.06 2.08
C ALA A 125 2.86 6.59 1.65
N THR A 126 3.36 6.28 0.46
CA THR A 126 3.47 4.89 0.00
C THR A 126 4.74 4.72 -0.84
N PHE A 127 5.39 3.56 -0.70
CA PHE A 127 6.61 3.33 -1.46
C PHE A 127 6.30 3.26 -2.98
N PRO A 128 7.20 3.69 -3.86
CA PRO A 128 7.04 3.49 -5.29
C PRO A 128 7.37 2.05 -5.67
N ALA A 129 6.85 1.58 -6.79
CA ALA A 129 7.27 0.31 -7.35
C ALA A 129 8.78 0.29 -7.61
N GLU A 130 9.48 -0.75 -7.12
CA GLU A 130 10.95 -0.82 -7.11
C GLU A 130 11.58 -1.18 -8.47
N GLY A 131 10.81 -1.02 -9.55
CA GLY A 131 11.26 -1.20 -10.93
C GLY A 131 11.02 -2.61 -11.49
N PRO A 132 11.47 -2.86 -12.72
CA PRO A 132 11.20 -4.10 -13.44
C PRO A 132 11.87 -5.33 -12.82
N PHE A 133 12.82 -5.15 -11.92
CA PHE A 133 13.57 -6.23 -11.26
C PHE A 133 12.80 -6.95 -10.15
N GLN A 134 11.59 -6.56 -9.83
CA GLN A 134 10.71 -7.19 -8.84
C GLN A 134 11.43 -7.64 -7.56
N GLY A 135 12.26 -6.78 -6.99
CA GLY A 135 12.94 -7.16 -5.77
C GLY A 135 13.82 -6.07 -5.22
N GLY A 136 13.36 -5.39 -4.21
CA GLY A 136 14.15 -4.54 -3.36
C GLY A 136 13.93 -4.92 -1.91
N PHE A 137 14.56 -4.23 -0.99
CA PHE A 137 14.38 -4.54 0.42
C PHE A 137 13.04 -4.01 0.96
N CYS A 138 12.49 -2.94 0.37
CA CYS A 138 11.20 -2.40 0.80
C CYS A 138 10.07 -3.42 0.61
N GLY A 139 10.00 -4.06 -0.57
CA GLY A 139 8.95 -5.02 -0.88
C GLY A 139 9.27 -6.46 -0.43
N TRP A 140 10.51 -6.90 -0.61
CA TRP A 140 10.86 -8.32 -0.49
C TRP A 140 12.02 -8.64 0.46
N GLY A 141 12.57 -7.64 1.15
CA GLY A 141 13.69 -7.84 2.07
C GLY A 141 14.98 -8.32 1.40
N LEU A 142 15.16 -8.02 0.11
CA LEU A 142 16.33 -8.42 -0.65
C LEU A 142 17.35 -7.29 -0.72
N TYR A 143 18.63 -7.64 -0.68
CA TYR A 143 19.72 -6.70 -0.86
C TYR A 143 20.77 -7.25 -1.80
N SER A 144 21.24 -6.38 -2.67
CA SER A 144 22.52 -6.48 -3.38
C SER A 144 23.03 -5.07 -3.67
N PRO A 145 24.31 -4.88 -3.99
CA PRO A 145 24.82 -3.59 -4.45
C PRO A 145 24.01 -3.01 -5.63
N GLU A 146 23.55 -3.87 -6.55
CA GLU A 146 22.75 -3.48 -7.72
C GLU A 146 21.36 -2.97 -7.31
N ILE A 147 20.72 -3.61 -6.32
CA ILE A 147 19.44 -3.15 -5.77
C ILE A 147 19.61 -1.77 -5.12
N ALA A 148 20.63 -1.60 -4.31
CA ALA A 148 20.92 -0.32 -3.67
C ALA A 148 21.22 0.78 -4.71
N GLU A 149 21.97 0.48 -5.77
CA GLU A 149 22.24 1.39 -6.88
C GLU A 149 20.96 1.74 -7.63
N ASN A 150 20.09 0.76 -7.91
CA ASN A 150 18.82 0.99 -8.55
C ASN A 150 17.91 1.94 -7.73
N LEU A 151 17.82 1.75 -6.41
CA LEU A 151 17.02 2.64 -5.55
C LEU A 151 17.56 4.08 -5.56
N ARG A 152 18.89 4.25 -5.57
CA ARG A 152 19.49 5.59 -5.73
C ARG A 152 19.21 6.17 -7.11
N TYR A 153 19.36 5.37 -8.16
CA TYR A 153 19.04 5.77 -9.54
C TYR A 153 17.58 6.19 -9.69
N MET A 154 16.65 5.45 -9.11
CA MET A 154 15.23 5.83 -9.08
C MET A 154 15.08 7.22 -8.46
N ARG A 155 15.60 7.43 -7.26
CA ARG A 155 15.50 8.69 -6.53
C ARG A 155 16.15 9.86 -7.27
N GLU A 156 17.32 9.66 -7.86
CA GLU A 156 18.15 10.74 -8.39
C GLU A 156 17.90 11.04 -9.86
N VAL A 157 17.39 10.06 -10.62
CA VAL A 157 17.26 10.17 -12.07
C VAL A 157 15.80 9.99 -12.55
N LEU A 158 15.08 8.98 -12.04
CA LEU A 158 13.76 8.65 -12.56
C LEU A 158 12.65 9.50 -11.95
N PHE A 159 12.77 9.87 -10.68
CA PHE A 159 11.72 10.59 -9.97
C PHE A 159 11.71 12.11 -10.18
N PRO A 160 12.83 12.82 -10.40
CA PRO A 160 12.79 14.25 -10.65
C PRO A 160 11.85 14.70 -11.76
N PRO A 161 11.78 14.04 -12.94
CA PRO A 161 10.79 14.38 -13.96
C PRO A 161 9.34 14.19 -13.51
N LEU A 162 9.07 13.14 -12.74
CA LEU A 162 7.74 12.89 -12.18
C LEU A 162 7.35 13.98 -11.17
N ARG A 163 8.29 14.34 -10.31
CA ARG A 163 8.09 15.39 -9.31
C ARG A 163 7.82 16.75 -9.97
N GLU A 164 8.57 17.10 -11.01
CA GLU A 164 8.36 18.33 -11.75
C GLU A 164 7.01 18.33 -12.49
N MET A 165 6.64 17.22 -13.10
CA MET A 165 5.32 17.04 -13.72
C MET A 165 4.19 17.22 -12.68
N LEU A 166 4.30 16.57 -11.53
CA LEU A 166 3.29 16.68 -10.46
C LEU A 166 3.15 18.12 -9.96
N ALA A 167 4.26 18.84 -9.79
CA ALA A 167 4.25 20.24 -9.39
C ALA A 167 3.55 21.13 -10.43
N LYS A 168 3.76 20.86 -11.73
CA LYS A 168 3.13 21.59 -12.84
C LYS A 168 1.63 21.29 -12.94
N GLU A 169 1.24 20.02 -12.85
CA GLU A 169 -0.14 19.56 -13.01
C GLU A 169 -0.98 19.71 -11.73
N GLY A 170 -0.34 19.93 -10.59
CA GLY A 170 -1.00 19.96 -9.29
C GLY A 170 -1.45 18.58 -8.81
N GLY A 171 -0.89 17.50 -9.35
CA GLY A 171 -1.16 16.13 -8.97
C GLY A 171 -2.03 15.32 -9.95
N ILE A 172 -2.10 14.02 -9.74
CA ILE A 172 -2.88 13.07 -10.56
C ILE A 172 -3.97 12.45 -9.70
N ALA A 173 -5.23 12.58 -10.14
CA ALA A 173 -6.38 12.00 -9.44
C ALA A 173 -6.35 10.47 -9.50
N ILE A 174 -6.43 9.80 -8.34
CA ILE A 174 -6.33 8.34 -8.23
C ILE A 174 -7.72 7.68 -8.31
N LYS A 175 -8.71 8.25 -7.66
CA LYS A 175 -10.06 7.66 -7.56
C LYS A 175 -10.72 7.35 -8.91
N PRO A 176 -10.64 8.21 -9.95
CA PRO A 176 -11.19 7.89 -11.27
C PRO A 176 -10.50 6.66 -11.92
N ILE A 177 -9.19 6.50 -11.73
CA ILE A 177 -8.44 5.35 -12.23
C ILE A 177 -8.91 4.07 -11.55
N LEU A 178 -9.06 4.09 -10.22
CA LEU A 178 -9.59 2.95 -9.45
C LEU A 178 -11.00 2.56 -9.92
N ALA A 179 -11.88 3.55 -10.11
CA ALA A 179 -13.25 3.32 -10.52
C ALA A 179 -13.35 2.70 -11.93
N GLU A 180 -12.64 3.26 -12.91
CA GLU A 180 -12.64 2.79 -14.29
C GLU A 180 -11.97 1.41 -14.41
N SER A 181 -10.84 1.20 -13.75
CA SER A 181 -10.12 -0.07 -13.78
C SER A 181 -10.93 -1.23 -13.19
N MET A 182 -11.74 -0.96 -12.17
CA MET A 182 -12.64 -1.94 -11.58
C MET A 182 -13.69 -2.42 -12.58
N GLN A 183 -14.23 -1.53 -13.42
CA GLN A 183 -15.13 -1.89 -14.49
C GLN A 183 -14.43 -2.66 -15.62
N MET A 184 -13.11 -2.58 -15.72
CA MET A 184 -12.28 -3.30 -16.67
C MET A 184 -11.70 -4.62 -16.12
N GLY A 185 -12.07 -5.03 -14.91
CA GLY A 185 -11.71 -6.32 -14.32
C GLY A 185 -10.58 -6.32 -13.30
N ASP A 186 -10.16 -5.15 -12.79
CA ASP A 186 -9.26 -5.05 -11.65
C ASP A 186 -10.05 -5.04 -10.33
N GLU A 187 -9.49 -5.65 -9.28
CA GLU A 187 -10.01 -5.52 -7.91
C GLU A 187 -9.12 -4.58 -7.06
N ASN A 188 -8.08 -4.05 -7.67
CA ASN A 188 -7.16 -3.03 -7.13
C ASN A 188 -6.38 -3.43 -5.86
N HIS A 189 -6.13 -4.72 -5.67
CA HIS A 189 -5.16 -5.23 -4.70
C HIS A 189 -4.19 -6.23 -5.36
N THR A 190 -4.70 -7.34 -5.88
CA THR A 190 -3.87 -8.36 -6.55
C THR A 190 -3.65 -8.00 -8.03
N ARG A 191 -4.67 -7.44 -8.68
CA ARG A 191 -4.66 -7.06 -10.09
C ARG A 191 -4.91 -5.56 -10.25
N GLN A 192 -4.02 -4.89 -10.99
CA GLN A 192 -4.08 -3.48 -11.37
C GLN A 192 -3.72 -3.25 -12.84
N THR A 193 -3.91 -4.25 -13.70
CA THR A 193 -3.48 -4.17 -15.10
C THR A 193 -4.20 -3.07 -15.88
N ALA A 194 -5.50 -2.91 -15.66
CA ALA A 194 -6.25 -1.82 -16.28
C ALA A 194 -5.89 -0.48 -15.64
N ALA A 195 -5.66 -0.45 -14.34
CA ALA A 195 -5.22 0.76 -13.65
C ALA A 195 -3.85 1.24 -14.13
N ASP A 196 -2.88 0.33 -14.38
CA ASP A 196 -1.58 0.68 -14.99
C ASP A 196 -1.80 1.38 -16.35
N LEU A 197 -2.61 0.80 -17.24
CA LEU A 197 -2.89 1.38 -18.56
C LEU A 197 -3.59 2.75 -18.49
N LEU A 198 -4.53 2.91 -17.56
CA LEU A 198 -5.23 4.18 -17.34
C LEU A 198 -4.30 5.25 -16.76
N PHE A 199 -3.40 4.84 -15.86
CA PHE A 199 -2.37 5.70 -15.30
C PHE A 199 -1.39 6.16 -16.37
N ASP A 200 -0.87 5.23 -17.20
CA ASP A 200 0.02 5.53 -18.31
C ASP A 200 -0.62 6.54 -19.27
N LYS A 201 -1.89 6.34 -19.62
CA LYS A 201 -2.66 7.26 -20.48
C LYS A 201 -2.72 8.68 -19.92
N GLN A 202 -2.70 8.84 -18.60
CA GLN A 202 -2.70 10.15 -17.95
C GLN A 202 -1.30 10.74 -17.81
N VAL A 203 -0.31 9.93 -17.41
CA VAL A 203 1.02 10.40 -17.00
C VAL A 203 1.95 10.59 -18.21
N LEU A 204 1.98 9.64 -19.15
CA LEU A 204 2.96 9.69 -20.24
C LEU A 204 2.82 10.93 -21.13
N PRO A 205 1.61 11.36 -21.58
CA PRO A 205 1.49 12.59 -22.36
C PRO A 205 2.02 13.81 -21.61
N ARG A 206 1.74 13.93 -20.31
CA ARG A 206 2.20 15.03 -19.48
C ARG A 206 3.72 15.06 -19.32
N LEU A 207 4.35 13.89 -19.18
CA LEU A 207 5.82 13.80 -19.17
C LEU A 207 6.44 14.27 -20.48
N PHE A 208 5.84 13.96 -21.63
CA PHE A 208 6.32 14.42 -22.94
C PHE A 208 6.16 15.93 -23.15
N GLU A 209 5.29 16.60 -22.39
CA GLU A 209 5.09 18.05 -22.42
C GLU A 209 6.03 18.82 -21.46
N MET A 210 6.90 18.10 -20.72
CA MET A 210 7.87 18.72 -19.84
C MET A 210 9.05 19.30 -20.62
N ASP A 211 9.55 20.45 -20.19
CA ASP A 211 10.76 21.08 -20.74
C ASP A 211 12.03 20.46 -20.13
N LEU A 212 12.21 19.17 -20.38
CA LEU A 212 13.32 18.36 -19.87
C LEU A 212 14.05 17.67 -21.02
N PRO A 213 15.33 17.27 -20.82
CA PRO A 213 16.06 16.51 -21.82
C PRO A 213 15.29 15.25 -22.21
N LYS A 214 15.11 15.05 -23.52
CA LYS A 214 14.36 13.90 -24.07
C LYS A 214 14.85 12.55 -23.50
N GLU A 215 16.15 12.40 -23.32
CA GLU A 215 16.74 11.18 -22.76
C GLU A 215 16.28 10.93 -21.33
N GLN A 216 16.15 11.97 -20.51
CA GLN A 216 15.67 11.87 -19.13
C GLN A 216 14.19 11.47 -19.11
N ILE A 217 13.35 12.12 -19.92
CA ILE A 217 11.94 11.73 -20.08
C ILE A 217 11.83 10.26 -20.50
N MET A 218 12.57 9.85 -21.52
CA MET A 218 12.52 8.47 -22.02
C MET A 218 12.95 7.43 -20.99
N ARG A 219 13.92 7.73 -20.13
CA ARG A 219 14.31 6.84 -19.02
C ARG A 219 13.16 6.66 -18.02
N THR A 220 12.50 7.75 -17.65
CA THR A 220 11.35 7.71 -16.73
C THR A 220 10.16 6.98 -17.36
N VAL A 221 9.83 7.26 -18.63
CA VAL A 221 8.77 6.56 -19.38
C VAL A 221 9.05 5.05 -19.43
N LYS A 222 10.28 4.67 -19.80
CA LYS A 222 10.70 3.26 -19.87
C LYS A 222 10.53 2.57 -18.50
N TYR A 223 10.97 3.21 -17.43
CA TYR A 223 10.80 2.70 -16.08
C TYR A 223 9.32 2.45 -15.72
N ILE A 224 8.43 3.39 -16.01
CA ILE A 224 6.99 3.24 -15.73
C ILE A 224 6.43 2.04 -16.50
N VAL A 225 6.64 2.01 -17.83
CA VAL A 225 6.06 0.99 -18.71
C VAL A 225 6.62 -0.42 -18.47
N GLU A 226 7.90 -0.53 -18.11
CA GLU A 226 8.55 -1.82 -17.85
C GLU A 226 8.35 -2.34 -16.42
N THR A 227 7.86 -1.50 -15.49
CA THR A 227 7.62 -1.90 -14.11
C THR A 227 6.23 -2.53 -13.97
N PRO A 228 6.12 -3.84 -13.74
CA PRO A 228 4.82 -4.48 -13.56
C PRO A 228 4.09 -3.94 -12.33
N ARG A 229 2.78 -3.74 -12.45
CA ARG A 229 1.94 -3.28 -11.34
C ARG A 229 2.40 -1.93 -10.77
N PHE A 230 2.81 -1.01 -11.65
CA PHE A 230 3.29 0.31 -11.26
C PHE A 230 2.27 1.08 -10.42
N PHE A 231 0.98 1.01 -10.81
CA PHE A 231 -0.11 1.71 -10.13
C PHE A 231 -0.46 1.13 -8.74
N HIS A 232 -0.02 -0.07 -8.43
CA HIS A 232 -0.37 -0.79 -7.21
C HIS A 232 -0.23 0.03 -5.92
N CYS A 233 0.85 0.80 -5.79
CA CYS A 233 1.13 1.58 -4.58
C CYS A 233 0.18 2.77 -4.39
N TYR A 234 -0.29 3.36 -5.49
CA TYR A 234 -1.16 4.54 -5.43
C TYR A 234 -2.54 4.23 -4.84
N GLY A 235 -3.13 3.09 -5.19
CA GLY A 235 -4.38 2.63 -4.60
C GLY A 235 -4.27 2.39 -3.11
N GLN A 236 -3.12 1.87 -2.64
CA GLN A 236 -2.85 1.66 -1.22
C GLN A 236 -2.72 2.98 -0.46
N GLY A 237 -1.93 3.93 -0.99
CA GLY A 237 -1.81 5.26 -0.42
C GLY A 237 -3.14 6.00 -0.38
N ALA A 238 -3.95 5.90 -1.43
CA ALA A 238 -5.29 6.48 -1.50
C ALA A 238 -6.23 5.91 -0.42
N SER A 239 -6.24 4.59 -0.25
CA SER A 239 -7.05 3.94 0.78
C SER A 239 -6.59 4.32 2.18
N ARG A 240 -5.27 4.43 2.43
CA ARG A 240 -4.77 4.88 3.73
C ARG A 240 -5.12 6.34 3.98
N ALA A 241 -4.94 7.24 3.02
CA ALA A 241 -5.28 8.66 3.16
C ALA A 241 -6.77 8.84 3.51
N ALA A 242 -7.65 8.08 2.85
CA ALA A 242 -9.07 8.07 3.16
C ALA A 242 -9.37 7.53 4.57
N ALA A 243 -8.71 6.46 4.98
CA ALA A 243 -8.93 5.84 6.29
C ALA A 243 -8.44 6.71 7.46
N ILE A 244 -7.33 7.45 7.30
CA ILE A 244 -6.83 8.42 8.29
C ILE A 244 -7.91 9.45 8.65
N ALA A 245 -8.71 9.87 7.69
CA ALA A 245 -9.77 10.84 7.92
C ALA A 245 -10.85 10.37 8.91
N ALA A 246 -10.99 9.07 9.08
CA ALA A 246 -11.90 8.48 10.06
C ALA A 246 -11.25 8.29 11.44
N ASP A 247 -9.91 8.32 11.53
CA ASP A 247 -9.18 8.16 12.79
C ASP A 247 -9.57 9.25 13.80
N GLY A 248 -9.80 8.86 15.06
CA GLY A 248 -10.27 9.76 16.12
C GLY A 248 -11.79 9.93 16.18
N THR A 249 -12.58 9.31 15.30
CA THR A 249 -14.05 9.35 15.39
C THR A 249 -14.51 8.56 16.61
N GLU A 250 -14.87 9.28 17.66
CA GLU A 250 -15.28 8.71 18.95
C GLU A 250 -16.48 7.75 18.78
N TYR A 251 -16.43 6.60 19.42
CA TYR A 251 -17.41 5.49 19.31
C TYR A 251 -17.39 4.72 17.97
N SER A 252 -16.63 5.11 16.96
CA SER A 252 -16.61 4.36 15.72
C SER A 252 -15.85 3.04 15.87
N THR A 253 -16.42 1.97 15.35
CA THR A 253 -15.82 0.63 15.27
C THR A 253 -15.28 0.33 13.87
N MET A 254 -15.23 1.33 13.00
CA MET A 254 -14.74 1.17 11.64
C MET A 254 -13.25 0.85 11.65
N VAL A 255 -12.85 -0.15 10.85
CA VAL A 255 -11.45 -0.54 10.68
C VAL A 255 -10.77 0.48 9.78
N THR A 256 -9.71 1.14 10.27
CA THR A 256 -8.95 2.17 9.54
C THR A 256 -7.55 1.72 9.13
N ALA A 257 -7.08 0.59 9.65
CA ALA A 257 -5.86 -0.06 9.22
C ALA A 257 -5.95 -1.56 9.45
N LEU A 258 -5.35 -2.36 8.58
CA LEU A 258 -5.14 -3.79 8.76
C LEU A 258 -3.85 -4.21 8.08
N ALA A 259 -3.08 -5.07 8.73
CA ALA A 259 -1.78 -5.52 8.22
C ALA A 259 -1.27 -6.75 8.99
N GLY A 260 -0.37 -7.51 8.34
CA GLY A 260 0.35 -8.61 8.98
C GLY A 260 1.86 -8.40 8.93
N ASN A 261 2.56 -8.89 9.96
CA ASN A 261 4.02 -8.87 10.05
C ASN A 261 4.66 -10.27 9.89
N GLY A 262 3.83 -11.27 9.49
CA GLY A 262 4.26 -12.66 9.38
C GLY A 262 4.21 -13.44 10.71
N VAL A 263 3.98 -12.78 11.83
CA VAL A 263 3.77 -13.37 13.16
C VAL A 263 2.34 -13.09 13.61
N GLU A 264 1.95 -11.85 13.58
CA GLU A 264 0.62 -11.37 13.91
C GLU A 264 -0.03 -10.66 12.72
N PHE A 265 -1.35 -10.76 12.67
CA PHE A 265 -2.23 -9.91 11.87
C PHE A 265 -3.00 -9.00 12.80
N GLY A 266 -3.00 -7.71 12.52
CA GLY A 266 -3.63 -6.71 13.36
C GLY A 266 -4.54 -5.76 12.59
N ILE A 267 -5.46 -5.15 13.35
CA ILE A 267 -6.33 -4.07 12.88
C ILE A 267 -6.22 -2.88 13.83
N LYS A 268 -6.50 -1.69 13.29
CA LYS A 268 -6.81 -0.49 14.07
C LYS A 268 -8.25 -0.09 13.78
N ILE A 269 -8.91 0.55 14.77
CA ILE A 269 -10.26 1.07 14.61
C ILE A 269 -10.28 2.59 14.80
N ALA A 270 -11.19 3.25 14.14
CA ALA A 270 -11.29 4.70 14.10
C ALA A 270 -11.32 5.37 15.48
N SER A 271 -12.03 4.80 16.46
CA SER A 271 -12.10 5.38 17.82
C SER A 271 -10.83 5.19 18.65
N LEU A 272 -9.92 4.30 18.26
CA LEU A 272 -8.67 3.97 18.96
C LEU A 272 -7.48 3.87 17.97
N PRO A 273 -7.14 4.94 17.24
CA PRO A 273 -6.17 4.88 16.15
C PRO A 273 -4.74 4.57 16.61
N GLY A 274 -4.44 4.82 17.89
CA GLY A 274 -3.13 4.49 18.49
C GLY A 274 -2.97 3.03 18.93
N GLN A 275 -4.04 2.20 18.83
CA GLN A 275 -4.05 0.84 19.38
C GLN A 275 -4.18 -0.21 18.26
N TRP A 276 -3.31 -1.23 18.30
CA TRP A 276 -3.43 -2.44 17.52
C TRP A 276 -4.22 -3.52 18.28
N PHE A 277 -5.11 -4.19 17.57
CA PHE A 277 -5.79 -5.40 18.02
C PHE A 277 -5.26 -6.56 17.18
N THR A 278 -4.55 -7.50 17.77
CA THR A 278 -3.79 -8.52 17.05
C THR A 278 -4.28 -9.94 17.30
N ALA A 279 -4.02 -10.80 16.34
CA ALA A 279 -4.17 -12.25 16.42
C ALA A 279 -3.02 -12.91 15.64
N PRO A 280 -2.75 -14.22 15.80
CA PRO A 280 -1.75 -14.90 14.99
C PRO A 280 -2.01 -14.73 13.50
N ALA A 281 -0.97 -14.41 12.72
CA ALA A 281 -1.09 -14.20 11.29
C ALA A 281 -1.58 -15.48 10.58
N PRO A 282 -2.64 -15.41 9.76
CA PRO A 282 -3.19 -16.57 9.08
C PRO A 282 -2.28 -17.06 7.95
N MET A 283 -2.25 -18.39 7.75
CA MET A 283 -1.71 -18.98 6.53
C MET A 283 -2.74 -18.85 5.40
N MET A 284 -2.29 -18.33 4.26
CA MET A 284 -3.17 -18.14 3.11
C MET A 284 -3.39 -19.45 2.37
N LYS A 285 -4.61 -19.67 1.88
CA LYS A 285 -4.95 -20.76 0.98
C LYS A 285 -5.09 -20.25 -0.44
N GLY A 286 -4.44 -20.89 -1.40
CA GLY A 286 -4.51 -20.48 -2.79
C GLY A 286 -3.61 -21.36 -3.68
N ARG A 287 -3.51 -20.98 -4.96
CA ARG A 287 -2.60 -21.60 -5.91
C ARG A 287 -1.25 -20.90 -5.87
N TYR A 288 -0.19 -21.65 -5.96
CA TYR A 288 1.15 -21.08 -6.13
C TYR A 288 1.33 -20.57 -7.56
N THR A 289 2.07 -19.49 -7.70
CA THR A 289 2.38 -18.87 -9.00
C THR A 289 3.39 -19.66 -9.82
N SER A 290 4.07 -20.63 -9.19
CA SER A 290 5.02 -21.54 -9.82
C SER A 290 4.92 -22.91 -9.19
N THR A 291 5.17 -23.97 -9.99
CA THR A 291 5.22 -25.37 -9.54
C THR A 291 6.43 -25.69 -8.66
N GLN A 292 7.40 -24.80 -8.58
CA GLN A 292 8.56 -24.96 -7.68
C GLN A 292 8.25 -24.62 -6.23
N TYR A 293 7.15 -23.91 -5.96
CA TYR A 293 6.73 -23.53 -4.60
C TYR A 293 5.80 -24.58 -4.00
N THR A 294 5.92 -24.78 -2.70
CA THR A 294 5.16 -25.72 -1.88
C THR A 294 4.68 -25.02 -0.60
N GLU A 295 3.88 -25.71 0.20
CA GLU A 295 3.46 -25.22 1.52
C GLU A 295 4.63 -24.88 2.45
N LYS A 296 5.82 -25.46 2.25
CA LYS A 296 7.02 -25.18 3.05
C LYS A 296 7.64 -23.81 2.74
N ASP A 297 7.33 -23.27 1.58
CA ASP A 297 7.82 -21.96 1.12
C ASP A 297 6.89 -20.84 1.53
N GLN A 298 5.73 -21.18 2.08
CA GLN A 298 4.70 -20.21 2.47
C GLN A 298 5.02 -19.59 3.83
N LEU A 299 4.83 -18.28 3.91
CA LEU A 299 4.82 -17.54 5.18
C LEU A 299 3.39 -17.23 5.61
N PRO A 300 3.13 -17.03 6.91
CA PRO A 300 1.91 -16.41 7.36
C PRO A 300 1.74 -15.01 6.73
N TRP A 301 0.56 -14.45 6.80
CA TRP A 301 0.27 -13.15 6.18
C TRP A 301 1.30 -12.10 6.54
N LEU A 302 1.97 -11.59 5.52
CA LEU A 302 2.97 -10.53 5.60
C LEU A 302 2.60 -9.41 4.63
N GLY A 303 2.55 -8.19 5.13
CA GLY A 303 2.31 -7.00 4.33
C GLY A 303 1.16 -6.15 4.88
N ASP A 304 1.18 -4.88 4.51
CA ASP A 304 0.18 -3.88 4.82
C ASP A 304 -0.62 -3.42 3.58
N SER A 305 -0.37 -4.04 2.41
CA SER A 305 -1.09 -3.77 1.17
C SER A 305 -2.60 -4.02 1.28
N CYS A 306 -3.02 -4.88 2.21
CA CYS A 306 -4.43 -5.11 2.51
C CYS A 306 -5.15 -3.88 3.09
N VAL A 307 -4.46 -2.78 3.36
CA VAL A 307 -5.09 -1.50 3.71
C VAL A 307 -6.12 -1.04 2.66
N VAL A 308 -6.03 -1.50 1.42
CA VAL A 308 -7.04 -1.23 0.38
C VAL A 308 -8.43 -1.74 0.75
N GLU A 309 -8.50 -2.77 1.59
CA GLU A 309 -9.75 -3.35 2.08
C GLU A 309 -10.53 -2.35 2.96
N THR A 310 -9.85 -1.38 3.61
CA THR A 310 -10.52 -0.32 4.37
C THR A 310 -11.37 0.60 3.49
N ALA A 311 -11.06 0.68 2.19
CA ALA A 311 -11.83 1.42 1.20
C ALA A 311 -12.77 0.52 0.37
N GLY A 312 -12.89 -0.76 0.76
CA GLY A 312 -13.72 -1.75 0.10
C GLY A 312 -13.10 -2.35 -1.17
N LEU A 313 -11.82 -2.10 -1.48
CA LEU A 313 -11.12 -2.70 -2.63
C LEU A 313 -10.64 -4.13 -2.32
N GLY A 314 -9.89 -4.74 -3.20
CA GLY A 314 -9.31 -6.06 -2.99
C GLY A 314 -10.33 -7.17 -2.79
N GLY A 315 -10.32 -7.84 -1.64
CA GLY A 315 -11.22 -8.94 -1.33
C GLY A 315 -12.69 -8.55 -1.30
N PHE A 316 -13.03 -7.33 -0.91
CA PHE A 316 -14.37 -6.76 -1.00
C PHE A 316 -14.83 -6.64 -2.47
N ALA A 317 -13.92 -6.31 -3.37
CA ALA A 317 -14.15 -6.17 -4.80
C ALA A 317 -13.91 -7.47 -5.59
N ALA A 318 -13.91 -8.63 -4.97
CA ALA A 318 -13.60 -9.91 -5.62
C ALA A 318 -14.46 -10.15 -6.87
N ALA A 319 -15.74 -9.78 -6.85
CA ALA A 319 -16.64 -9.88 -7.99
C ALA A 319 -16.19 -9.04 -9.21
N ALA A 320 -15.36 -8.03 -9.04
CA ALA A 320 -14.86 -7.21 -10.14
C ALA A 320 -13.84 -7.95 -11.02
N SER A 321 -13.10 -8.94 -10.46
CA SER A 321 -11.97 -9.57 -11.13
C SER A 321 -12.08 -11.09 -11.27
N PRO A 322 -12.75 -11.59 -12.33
CA PRO A 322 -12.84 -13.04 -12.59
C PRO A 322 -11.45 -13.72 -12.71
N ILE A 323 -10.43 -13.01 -13.17
CA ILE A 323 -9.07 -13.55 -13.30
C ILE A 323 -8.46 -13.84 -11.93
N VAL A 324 -8.62 -12.91 -10.96
CA VAL A 324 -8.12 -13.11 -9.59
C VAL A 324 -8.87 -14.27 -8.92
N CYS A 325 -10.19 -14.39 -9.17
CA CYS A 325 -10.96 -15.55 -8.74
C CYS A 325 -10.35 -16.86 -9.23
N SER A 326 -10.05 -16.94 -10.52
CA SER A 326 -9.44 -18.12 -11.13
C SER A 326 -8.07 -18.45 -10.55
N LEU A 327 -7.21 -17.44 -10.29
CA LEU A 327 -5.91 -17.63 -9.63
C LEU A 327 -6.05 -18.21 -8.21
N ARG A 328 -7.13 -17.85 -7.50
CA ARG A 328 -7.46 -18.41 -6.18
C ARG A 328 -8.12 -19.78 -6.25
N GLY A 329 -8.40 -20.30 -7.47
CA GLY A 329 -9.10 -21.57 -7.67
C GLY A 329 -10.61 -21.47 -7.43
N MET A 330 -11.17 -20.27 -7.47
CA MET A 330 -12.58 -19.96 -7.26
C MET A 330 -13.29 -19.72 -8.59
N SER A 331 -14.60 -19.99 -8.65
CA SER A 331 -15.46 -19.56 -9.75
C SER A 331 -15.84 -18.08 -9.59
N LEU A 332 -16.39 -17.49 -10.66
CA LEU A 332 -16.97 -16.14 -10.57
C LEU A 332 -18.12 -16.08 -9.54
N GLN A 333 -18.92 -17.13 -9.44
CA GLN A 333 -20.00 -17.18 -8.46
C GLN A 333 -19.49 -17.19 -7.01
N ASP A 334 -18.38 -17.89 -6.76
CA ASP A 334 -17.72 -17.85 -5.44
C ASP A 334 -17.24 -16.45 -5.10
N CYS A 335 -16.69 -15.74 -6.08
CA CYS A 335 -16.21 -14.36 -5.87
C CYS A 335 -17.35 -13.35 -5.71
N ILE A 336 -18.46 -13.54 -6.43
CA ILE A 336 -19.70 -12.78 -6.19
C ILE A 336 -20.19 -13.06 -4.76
N GLY A 337 -20.20 -14.33 -4.35
CA GLY A 337 -20.52 -14.75 -2.98
C GLY A 337 -19.61 -14.07 -1.95
N GLN A 338 -18.30 -14.03 -2.19
CA GLN A 338 -17.34 -13.35 -1.32
C GLN A 338 -17.65 -11.85 -1.18
N THR A 339 -17.88 -11.13 -2.29
CA THR A 339 -18.24 -9.70 -2.22
C THR A 339 -19.55 -9.49 -1.45
N ARG A 340 -20.56 -10.35 -1.67
CA ARG A 340 -21.82 -10.30 -0.92
C ARG A 340 -21.65 -10.64 0.57
N GLU A 341 -20.70 -11.53 0.91
CA GLU A 341 -20.39 -11.82 2.31
C GLU A 341 -19.78 -10.61 3.01
N MET A 342 -18.99 -9.79 2.33
CA MET A 342 -18.43 -8.56 2.89
C MET A 342 -19.49 -7.53 3.27
N GLU A 343 -20.66 -7.57 2.66
CA GLU A 343 -21.80 -6.72 3.05
C GLU A 343 -22.21 -6.93 4.52
N ARG A 344 -21.91 -8.09 5.12
CA ARG A 344 -22.24 -8.40 6.52
C ARG A 344 -21.43 -7.60 7.53
N ILE A 345 -20.25 -7.11 7.13
CA ILE A 345 -19.35 -6.31 7.96
C ILE A 345 -19.24 -4.87 7.48
N SER A 346 -19.92 -4.53 6.39
CA SER A 346 -20.00 -3.19 5.82
C SER A 346 -21.28 -2.50 6.27
N ILE A 347 -21.28 -1.18 6.29
CA ILE A 347 -22.44 -0.38 6.70
C ILE A 347 -22.98 0.52 5.57
N ALA A 348 -22.25 0.58 4.46
CA ALA A 348 -22.61 1.39 3.28
C ALA A 348 -22.18 0.70 1.99
N LYS A 349 -22.57 1.30 0.87
CA LYS A 349 -22.07 1.00 -0.47
C LYS A 349 -21.45 2.25 -1.05
N ASN A 350 -20.29 2.10 -1.70
CA ASN A 350 -19.57 3.21 -2.31
C ASN A 350 -20.07 3.43 -3.75
N PRO A 351 -20.86 4.48 -4.02
CA PRO A 351 -21.44 4.72 -5.35
C PRO A 351 -20.39 5.03 -6.42
N ASN A 352 -19.15 5.35 -6.03
CA ASN A 352 -18.06 5.60 -6.96
C ASN A 352 -17.53 4.31 -7.62
N TYR A 353 -17.83 3.14 -7.06
CA TYR A 353 -17.28 1.86 -7.48
C TYR A 353 -18.39 0.85 -7.83
N PRO A 354 -19.14 1.05 -8.93
CA PRO A 354 -20.11 0.08 -9.41
C PRO A 354 -19.40 -1.14 -10.04
N ILE A 355 -19.85 -2.35 -9.69
CA ILE A 355 -19.24 -3.60 -10.15
C ILE A 355 -20.12 -4.23 -11.26
N PRO A 356 -19.61 -4.35 -12.50
CA PRO A 356 -20.40 -4.90 -13.63
C PRO A 356 -20.98 -6.29 -13.36
N ASN A 357 -20.22 -7.19 -12.75
CA ASN A 357 -20.66 -8.55 -12.42
C ASN A 357 -21.71 -8.63 -11.28
N LEU A 358 -22.07 -7.51 -10.71
CA LEU A 358 -23.14 -7.35 -9.71
C LEU A 358 -24.28 -6.48 -10.25
N ASP A 359 -24.49 -6.46 -11.57
CA ASP A 359 -25.48 -5.59 -12.22
C ASP A 359 -25.26 -4.10 -11.87
N PHE A 360 -24.01 -3.69 -11.77
CA PHE A 360 -23.56 -2.37 -11.34
C PHE A 360 -23.96 -1.97 -9.92
N ASP A 361 -24.30 -2.94 -9.07
CA ASP A 361 -24.45 -2.69 -7.63
C ASP A 361 -23.09 -2.21 -7.05
N PRO A 362 -23.09 -1.12 -6.27
CA PRO A 362 -21.84 -0.55 -5.75
C PRO A 362 -21.15 -1.45 -4.74
N LEU A 363 -19.83 -1.24 -4.64
CA LEU A 363 -18.93 -1.92 -3.72
C LEU A 363 -19.36 -1.73 -2.25
N PRO A 364 -19.41 -2.79 -1.42
CA PRO A 364 -19.61 -2.67 0.02
C PRO A 364 -18.41 -2.02 0.72
N VAL A 365 -18.65 -1.18 1.71
CA VAL A 365 -17.64 -0.43 2.48
C VAL A 365 -18.10 -0.16 3.92
#